data_74a2e1fd33da56e093610b8a8f679940
#
_entry.id   74a2e1fd33da56e093610b8a8f679940
#
_cell.length_a   1.000
_cell.length_b   1.000
_cell.length_c   1.000
_cell.angle_alpha   90.00
_cell.angle_beta   90.00
_cell.angle_gamma   90.00
#
_symmetry.space_group_name_H-M   'P 1'
#
loop_
_entity.id
_entity.type
_entity.pdbx_description
1 polymer ?
#
loop_
_entity_poly.entity_id
_entity_poly.type
_entity_poly.pdbx_seq_one_letter_code
_entity_poly.pdbx_strand_id
1 'polypeptide(L)'
;MQQNPLGKEELDDDVQTQEPAKVILFNDDVHTFDEVIGQLVKATKCTREKAEALAWEVHNNGRAVVFGGDLNKCVEVSSILEEIQLMTQIEV
;
A
#
# COMPACT_ATOMS: atom_id res chain seq x y z
N MET A 1 3.73 8.83 32.74
CA MET A 1 3.65 8.72 32.92
C MET A 1 3.51 8.70 32.69
N GLN A 2 3.37 8.60 32.41
CA GLN A 2 3.25 8.43 32.33
C GLN A 2 3.01 8.47 31.91
N GLN A 3 2.91 8.57 31.78
CA GLN A 3 2.71 8.50 31.67
C GLN A 3 2.28 8.60 31.32
N ASN A 4 2.04 8.71 31.46
CA ASN A 4 1.61 8.69 31.34
C ASN A 4 1.25 8.90 31.14
N PRO A 5 1.15 9.10 31.28
CA PRO A 5 0.76 9.30 31.03
C PRO A 5 0.35 9.48 30.64
N LEU A 6 0.35 9.58 30.80
CA LEU A 6 -0.06 9.57 30.34
C LEU A 6 -0.25 9.58 29.69
N GLY A 7 -0.31 9.60 29.79
CA GLY A 7 -0.37 9.51 29.30
C GLY A 7 -0.39 9.37 28.45
N LYS A 8 -0.34 9.36 28.59
CA LYS A 8 -0.27 9.10 27.92
C LYS A 8 -0.56 8.80 27.15
N GLU A 9 -0.81 8.71 27.39
CA GLU A 9 -0.98 8.24 26.81
C GLU A 9 -1.61 8.16 26.01
N GLU A 10 -1.99 8.56 26.19
CA GLU A 10 -2.53 8.51 25.59
C GLU A 10 -2.86 8.66 24.69
N LEU A 11 -2.81 8.85 24.41
CA LEU A 11 -3.04 9.02 23.38
C LEU A 11 -2.81 8.25 22.53
N ASP A 12 -2.50 7.68 22.48
CA ASP A 12 -1.99 6.50 22.02
C ASP A 12 -2.53 5.92 20.81
N ASP A 13 -3.78 5.94 20.51
CA ASP A 13 -4.43 5.44 19.33
C ASP A 13 -3.91 6.13 18.09
N ASP A 14 -3.68 7.40 18.18
CA ASP A 14 -3.13 8.15 17.08
C ASP A 14 -1.77 7.64 16.67
N VAL A 15 -0.98 7.26 17.64
CA VAL A 15 0.34 6.72 17.35
C VAL A 15 0.22 5.43 16.55
N GLN A 16 -0.75 4.60 16.90
CA GLN A 16 -0.93 3.34 16.23
C GLN A 16 -1.32 3.52 14.77
N THR A 17 -2.18 4.50 14.49
CA THR A 17 -2.61 4.73 13.12
C THR A 17 -1.52 5.36 12.27
N GLN A 18 -0.46 5.86 12.93
CA GLN A 18 0.66 6.47 12.21
C GLN A 18 1.80 5.49 11.97
N GLU A 19 1.65 4.27 12.40
CA GLU A 19 2.71 3.28 12.25
C GLU A 19 3.00 3.05 10.77
N PRO A 20 4.27 3.13 10.35
CA PRO A 20 4.61 2.95 8.94
C PRO A 20 4.37 1.52 8.49
N ALA A 21 3.91 1.41 7.27
CA ALA A 21 3.63 0.12 6.66
C ALA A 21 3.86 0.22 5.15
N LYS A 22 3.83 -0.93 4.50
CA LYS A 22 4.04 -1.01 3.04
C LYS A 22 2.98 -1.91 2.43
N VAL A 23 2.62 -1.59 1.18
CA VAL A 23 1.77 -2.46 0.38
C VAL A 23 2.64 -3.13 -0.67
N ILE A 24 2.61 -4.44 -0.70
CA ILE A 24 3.33 -5.24 -1.69
C ILE A 24 2.31 -5.77 -2.68
N LEU A 25 2.59 -5.58 -3.96
CA LEU A 25 1.75 -6.09 -5.04
C LEU A 25 2.48 -7.25 -5.69
N PHE A 26 1.75 -8.34 -5.90
CA PHE A 26 2.32 -9.55 -6.52
C PHE A 26 1.92 -9.64 -7.97
N ASN A 27 2.82 -10.14 -8.80
CA ASN A 27 2.57 -10.37 -10.20
C ASN A 27 1.59 -11.53 -10.38
N ASP A 28 0.80 -11.45 -11.45
CA ASP A 28 -0.03 -12.59 -11.84
C ASP A 28 -0.06 -12.66 -13.38
N ASP A 29 -0.69 -13.70 -13.89
CA ASP A 29 -0.74 -13.95 -15.33
C ASP A 29 -2.08 -13.57 -15.94
N VAL A 30 -2.96 -12.95 -15.13
CA VAL A 30 -4.34 -12.68 -15.55
C VAL A 30 -4.53 -11.25 -16.00
N HIS A 31 -3.89 -10.31 -15.31
CA HIS A 31 -4.11 -8.88 -15.56
C HIS A 31 -3.15 -8.35 -16.61
N THR A 32 -3.65 -7.44 -17.44
CA THR A 32 -2.79 -6.73 -18.38
C THR A 32 -2.03 -5.62 -17.66
N PHE A 33 -0.94 -5.16 -18.29
CA PHE A 33 -0.21 -4.01 -17.77
C PHE A 33 -1.10 -2.79 -17.59
N ASP A 34 -1.97 -2.53 -18.58
CA ASP A 34 -2.85 -1.37 -18.51
C ASP A 34 -3.79 -1.45 -17.32
N GLU A 35 -4.29 -2.65 -17.03
CA GLU A 35 -5.15 -2.84 -15.87
C GLU A 35 -4.41 -2.54 -14.57
N VAL A 36 -3.19 -3.05 -14.46
CA VAL A 36 -2.39 -2.85 -13.25
C VAL A 36 -2.02 -1.38 -13.10
N ILE A 37 -1.59 -0.74 -14.20
CA ILE A 37 -1.22 0.67 -14.18
C ILE A 37 -2.40 1.52 -13.75
N GLY A 38 -3.55 1.29 -14.35
CA GLY A 38 -4.75 2.06 -14.02
C GLY A 38 -5.14 1.92 -12.57
N GLN A 39 -5.06 0.69 -12.05
CA GLN A 39 -5.42 0.44 -10.67
C GLN A 39 -4.40 1.04 -9.70
N LEU A 40 -3.13 1.03 -10.05
CA LEU A 40 -2.10 1.67 -9.23
C LEU A 40 -2.31 3.19 -9.14
N VAL A 41 -2.63 3.82 -10.27
CA VAL A 41 -2.93 5.25 -10.25
C VAL A 41 -4.14 5.53 -9.36
N LYS A 42 -5.18 4.71 -9.48
CA LYS A 42 -6.39 4.89 -8.68
C LYS A 42 -6.08 4.72 -7.19
N ALA A 43 -5.30 3.71 -6.84
CA ALA A 43 -5.06 3.36 -5.44
C ALA A 43 -4.09 4.32 -4.77
N THR A 44 -3.00 4.65 -5.42
CA THR A 44 -1.92 5.42 -4.79
C THR A 44 -1.91 6.88 -5.16
N LYS A 45 -2.69 7.28 -6.16
CA LYS A 45 -2.73 8.66 -6.68
C LYS A 45 -1.40 9.09 -7.28
N CYS A 46 -0.56 8.14 -7.66
CA CYS A 46 0.71 8.45 -8.30
C CYS A 46 0.50 8.83 -9.75
N THR A 47 1.55 9.32 -10.39
CA THR A 47 1.51 9.61 -11.82
C THR A 47 1.46 8.31 -12.61
N ARG A 48 1.01 8.41 -13.86
CA ARG A 48 1.00 7.24 -14.73
C ARG A 48 2.42 6.72 -14.97
N GLU A 49 3.40 7.61 -15.10
CA GLU A 49 4.80 7.19 -15.27
C GLU A 49 5.28 6.37 -14.08
N LYS A 50 4.93 6.82 -12.87
CA LYS A 50 5.31 6.09 -11.67
C LYS A 50 4.62 4.73 -11.63
N ALA A 51 3.33 4.69 -11.96
CA ALA A 51 2.57 3.45 -11.97
C ALA A 51 3.14 2.47 -12.98
N GLU A 52 3.56 2.97 -14.14
CA GLU A 52 4.17 2.15 -15.17
C GLU A 52 5.47 1.52 -14.68
N ALA A 53 6.32 2.33 -14.03
CA ALA A 53 7.57 1.83 -13.47
C ALA A 53 7.31 0.76 -12.42
N LEU A 54 6.29 0.96 -11.57
CA LEU A 54 5.94 -0.01 -10.56
C LEU A 54 5.43 -1.31 -11.17
N ALA A 55 4.60 -1.19 -12.22
CA ALA A 55 4.07 -2.37 -12.90
C ALA A 55 5.19 -3.21 -13.51
N TRP A 56 6.19 -2.55 -14.11
CA TRP A 56 7.36 -3.25 -14.63
C TRP A 56 8.14 -3.94 -13.52
N GLU A 57 8.30 -3.28 -12.39
CA GLU A 57 9.02 -3.87 -11.27
C GLU A 57 8.30 -5.12 -10.76
N VAL A 58 6.97 -5.03 -10.61
CA VAL A 58 6.18 -6.18 -10.19
C VAL A 58 6.35 -7.33 -11.18
N HIS A 59 6.27 -7.02 -12.48
CA HIS A 59 6.38 -8.04 -13.51
C HIS A 59 7.75 -8.71 -13.51
N ASN A 60 8.81 -7.91 -13.41
CA ASN A 60 10.17 -8.43 -13.52
C ASN A 60 10.62 -9.16 -12.26
N ASN A 61 10.17 -8.73 -11.09
CA ASN A 61 10.65 -9.27 -9.82
C ASN A 61 9.65 -10.21 -9.15
N GLY A 62 8.46 -10.35 -9.72
CA GLY A 62 7.41 -11.16 -9.13
C GLY A 62 6.59 -10.43 -8.10
N ARG A 63 7.13 -9.39 -7.51
CA ARG A 63 6.42 -8.52 -6.56
C ARG A 63 7.23 -7.25 -6.36
N ALA A 64 6.57 -6.23 -5.83
CA ALA A 64 7.24 -4.97 -5.51
C ALA A 64 6.44 -4.21 -4.47
N VAL A 65 7.13 -3.36 -3.73
CA VAL A 65 6.47 -2.41 -2.84
C VAL A 65 5.92 -1.28 -3.70
N VAL A 66 4.60 -1.10 -3.67
CA VAL A 66 3.97 -0.09 -4.51
C VAL A 66 3.50 1.14 -3.73
N PHE A 67 3.49 1.05 -2.41
CA PHE A 67 3.06 2.18 -1.58
C PHE A 67 3.64 2.03 -0.19
N GLY A 68 3.98 3.16 0.43
CA GLY A 68 4.40 3.19 1.83
C GLY A 68 3.73 4.35 2.53
N GLY A 69 3.32 4.13 3.76
CA GLY A 69 2.65 5.15 4.54
C GLY A 69 2.11 4.56 5.82
N ASP A 70 1.18 5.27 6.46
CA ASP A 70 0.61 4.72 7.68
C ASP A 70 -0.30 3.53 7.35
N LEU A 71 -0.57 2.74 8.36
CA LEU A 71 -1.30 1.49 8.18
C LEU A 71 -2.69 1.70 7.59
N ASN A 72 -3.39 2.73 8.02
CA ASN A 72 -4.74 2.98 7.49
C ASN A 72 -4.71 3.28 6.00
N LYS A 73 -3.73 4.05 5.56
CA LYS A 73 -3.58 4.33 4.13
C LYS A 73 -3.22 3.08 3.36
N CYS A 74 -2.38 2.23 3.93
CA CYS A 74 -2.00 0.99 3.27
C CYS A 74 -3.21 0.07 3.10
N VAL A 75 -4.09 0.01 4.10
CA VAL A 75 -5.31 -0.77 3.98
C VAL A 75 -6.19 -0.24 2.86
N GLU A 76 -6.31 1.09 2.75
CA GLU A 76 -7.07 1.71 1.67
C GLU A 76 -6.52 1.34 0.30
N VAL A 77 -5.19 1.49 0.15
CA VAL A 77 -4.53 1.20 -1.12
C VAL A 77 -4.71 -0.27 -1.48
N SER A 78 -4.50 -1.15 -0.52
CA SER A 78 -4.67 -2.58 -0.73
C SER A 78 -6.09 -2.91 -1.18
N SER A 79 -7.08 -2.32 -0.53
CA SER A 79 -8.49 -2.56 -0.88
C SER A 79 -8.80 -2.15 -2.31
N ILE A 80 -8.25 -1.02 -2.74
CA ILE A 80 -8.49 -0.55 -4.11
C ILE A 80 -7.82 -1.49 -5.12
N LEU A 81 -6.60 -1.93 -4.83
CA LEU A 81 -5.93 -2.87 -5.73
C LEU A 81 -6.69 -4.18 -5.83
N GLU A 82 -7.32 -4.60 -4.73
CA GLU A 82 -8.09 -5.84 -4.71
C GLU A 82 -9.43 -5.74 -5.42
N GLU A 83 -9.86 -4.54 -5.79
CA GLU A 83 -11.11 -4.36 -6.53
C GLU A 83 -11.13 -5.17 -7.83
N ILE A 84 -9.97 -5.33 -8.46
CA ILE A 84 -9.87 -6.13 -9.69
C ILE A 84 -9.12 -7.44 -9.41
N GLN A 85 -9.10 -7.86 -8.14
CA GLN A 85 -8.52 -9.13 -7.71
C GLN A 85 -7.02 -9.21 -7.88
N LEU A 86 -6.33 -8.09 -7.75
CA LEU A 86 -4.88 -8.12 -7.62
C LEU A 86 -4.53 -8.64 -6.22
N MET A 87 -3.42 -9.35 -6.12
CA MET A 87 -2.98 -9.89 -4.84
C MET A 87 -2.02 -8.94 -4.16
N THR A 88 -2.32 -8.62 -2.92
CA THR A 88 -1.51 -7.68 -2.14
C THR A 88 -1.22 -8.25 -0.77
N GLN A 89 -0.20 -7.67 -0.14
CA GLN A 89 0.16 -7.97 1.24
C GLN A 89 0.60 -6.68 1.90
N ILE A 90 0.20 -6.49 3.15
CA ILE A 90 0.63 -5.33 3.92
C ILE A 90 1.67 -5.78 4.92
N GLU A 91 2.80 -5.07 4.97
CA GLU A 91 3.87 -5.34 5.93
C GLU A 91 4.06 -4.12 6.82
N VAL A 92 4.22 -4.36 8.10
CA VAL A 92 4.51 -3.29 9.06
C VAL A 92 5.95 -3.37 9.55
#